data_ab2eec3db5d63980d17d29333ff87cc6
#
_entry.id   ab2eec3db5d63980d17d29333ff87cc6
#
_cell.length_a   1.000
_cell.length_b   1.000
_cell.length_c   1.000
_cell.angle_alpha   90.00
_cell.angle_beta   90.00
_cell.angle_gamma   90.00
#
_symmetry.space_group_name_H-M   'P 1'
#
loop_
_entity.id
_entity.type
_entity.pdbx_description
1 polymer ?
#
loop_
_entity_poly.entity_id
_entity_poly.type
_entity_poly.pdbx_seq_one_letter_code
_entity_poly.pdbx_strand_id
1 'polypeptide(L)' 'MFVISHGPDEEWFNSEEEAVDAAFDWSVETGGDTITVSRVHNGQTFPHMEVFA' A
#
# COMPACT_ATOMS: atom_id res chain seq x y z
N MET A 1 -2.98 -8.20 8.10
CA MET A 1 -3.27 -6.76 7.93
C MET A 1 -2.22 -6.16 7.02
N PHE A 2 -2.64 -5.34 6.09
CA PHE A 2 -1.76 -4.69 5.15
C PHE A 2 -1.99 -3.19 5.20
N VAL A 3 -0.93 -2.42 5.01
CA VAL A 3 -1.02 -0.97 4.94
C VAL A 3 -0.38 -0.50 3.64
N ILE A 4 -1.03 0.45 2.98
CA ILE A 4 -0.44 1.10 1.83
C ILE A 4 -0.05 2.50 2.24
N SER A 5 1.07 2.99 1.72
CA SER A 5 1.58 4.30 2.13
C SER A 5 2.14 5.07 0.94
N HIS A 6 1.98 6.38 1.02
CA HIS A 6 2.50 7.34 0.06
C HIS A 6 2.86 8.60 0.84
N GLY A 7 4.15 8.79 1.12
CA GLY A 7 4.58 9.87 1.99
C GLY A 7 3.99 9.68 3.39
N PRO A 8 3.36 10.71 3.97
CA PRO A 8 2.77 10.60 5.29
C PRO A 8 1.38 9.97 5.32
N ASP A 9 0.80 9.69 4.15
CA ASP A 9 -0.56 9.14 4.07
C ASP A 9 -0.53 7.62 4.07
N GLU A 10 -1.46 7.01 4.80
CA GLU A 10 -1.57 5.56 4.92
C GLU A 10 -3.02 5.11 4.88
N GLU A 11 -3.26 3.91 4.35
CA GLU A 11 -4.55 3.25 4.44
C GLU A 11 -4.34 1.79 4.79
N TRP A 12 -5.26 1.23 5.59
CA TRP A 12 -5.15 -0.12 6.13
C TRP A 12 -6.20 -1.03 5.51
N PHE A 13 -5.80 -2.27 5.23
CA PHE A 13 -6.67 -3.27 4.59
C PHE A 13 -6.48 -4.62 5.27
N ASN A 14 -7.52 -5.46 5.20
CA ASN A 14 -7.48 -6.80 5.78
C ASN A 14 -6.83 -7.82 4.86
N SER A 15 -6.83 -7.59 3.55
CA SER A 15 -6.26 -8.54 2.61
C SER A 15 -5.26 -7.87 1.69
N GLU A 16 -4.32 -8.67 1.19
CA GLU A 16 -3.32 -8.21 0.23
C GLU A 16 -3.98 -7.74 -1.07
N GLU A 17 -4.97 -8.49 -1.54
CA GLU A 17 -5.65 -8.16 -2.79
C GLU A 17 -6.29 -6.79 -2.73
N GLU A 18 -7.00 -6.50 -1.64
CA GLU A 18 -7.62 -5.20 -1.45
C GLU A 18 -6.57 -4.09 -1.37
N ALA A 19 -5.47 -4.35 -0.66
CA ALA A 19 -4.41 -3.38 -0.51
C ALA A 19 -3.74 -3.08 -1.86
N VAL A 20 -3.46 -4.12 -2.65
CA VAL A 20 -2.83 -3.95 -3.95
C VAL A 20 -3.73 -3.19 -4.92
N ASP A 21 -5.02 -3.54 -4.94
CA ASP A 21 -5.98 -2.85 -5.80
C ASP A 21 -6.07 -1.37 -5.45
N ALA A 22 -6.15 -1.06 -4.16
CA ALA A 22 -6.22 0.32 -3.70
C ALA A 22 -4.92 1.07 -4.00
N ALA A 23 -3.78 0.40 -3.84
CA ALA A 23 -2.49 1.00 -4.14
C ALA A 23 -2.36 1.35 -5.61
N PHE A 24 -2.86 0.48 -6.50
CA PHE A 24 -2.82 0.74 -7.92
C PHE A 24 -3.67 1.96 -8.28
N ASP A 25 -4.88 2.03 -7.76
CA ASP A 25 -5.77 3.17 -7.98
C ASP A 25 -5.13 4.46 -7.47
N TRP A 26 -4.50 4.39 -6.30
CA TRP A 26 -3.82 5.54 -5.71
C TRP A 26 -2.66 5.99 -6.60
N SER A 27 -1.89 5.03 -7.10
CA SER A 27 -0.78 5.34 -8.00
C SER A 27 -1.26 6.06 -9.26
N VAL A 28 -2.39 5.61 -9.83
CA VAL A 28 -2.98 6.27 -10.99
C VAL A 28 -3.36 7.71 -10.67
N GLU A 29 -3.96 7.93 -9.51
CA GLU A 29 -4.38 9.28 -9.11
C GLU A 29 -3.20 10.23 -8.91
N THR A 30 -2.07 9.72 -8.48
CA THR A 30 -0.88 10.55 -8.25
C THR A 30 0.00 10.70 -9.49
N GLY A 31 -0.43 10.16 -10.62
CA GLY A 31 0.32 10.29 -11.87
C GLY A 31 1.42 9.25 -12.03
N GLY A 32 1.31 8.12 -11.37
CA GLY A 32 2.26 7.02 -11.51
C GLY A 32 3.28 6.92 -10.39
N ASP A 33 3.04 7.59 -9.27
CA ASP A 33 3.94 7.48 -8.13
C ASP A 33 3.89 6.05 -7.55
N THR A 34 5.00 5.65 -6.94
CA THR A 34 5.10 4.35 -6.30
C THR A 34 4.38 4.36 -4.96
N ILE A 35 3.52 3.37 -4.74
CA ILE A 35 2.81 3.18 -3.48
C ILE A 35 3.38 1.93 -2.82
N THR A 36 3.85 2.06 -1.58
CA THR A 36 4.41 0.93 -0.86
C THR A 36 3.29 0.14 -0.17
N VAL A 37 3.27 -1.17 -0.41
CA VAL A 37 2.36 -2.08 0.29
C VAL A 37 3.20 -2.83 1.31
N SER A 38 2.80 -2.74 2.58
CA SER A 38 3.52 -3.37 3.67
C SER A 38 2.61 -4.34 4.42
N ARG A 39 3.20 -5.40 4.94
CA ARG A 39 2.49 -6.34 5.80
C ARG A 39 2.71 -5.94 7.25
N VAL A 40 1.65 -5.97 8.03
CA VAL A 40 1.71 -5.64 9.45
C VAL A 40 1.58 -6.92 10.26
N HIS A 41 2.52 -7.16 11.17
CA HIS A 41 2.55 -8.34 12.01
C HIS A 41 3.12 -7.98 13.37
N ASN A 42 2.39 -8.30 14.43
CA ASN A 42 2.80 -8.02 15.81
C ASN A 42 3.19 -6.56 16.03
N GLY A 43 2.43 -5.64 15.44
CA GLY A 43 2.68 -4.22 15.60
C GLY A 43 3.86 -3.69 14.80
N GLN A 44 4.47 -4.53 13.97
CA GLN A 44 5.58 -4.13 13.11
C GLN A 44 5.15 -4.16 11.65
N THR A 45 5.77 -3.28 10.87
CA THR A 45 5.47 -3.14 9.45
C THR A 45 6.66 -3.62 8.64
N PHE A 46 6.38 -4.53 7.71
CA PHE A 46 7.41 -5.10 6.84
C PHE A 46 7.08 -4.74 5.39
N PRO A 47 8.00 -4.10 4.66
CA PRO A 47 7.77 -3.84 3.23
C PRO A 47 7.49 -5.15 2.50
N HIS A 48 6.43 -5.17 1.71
CA HIS A 48 5.98 -6.37 1.02
C HIS A 48 6.15 -6.23 -0.49
N MET A 49 5.65 -5.15 -1.06
CA MET A 49 5.81 -4.87 -2.48
C MET A 49 5.58 -3.40 -2.76
N GLU A 50 5.97 -2.99 -3.96
CA GLU A 50 5.70 -1.64 -4.43
C GLU A 50 4.80 -1.74 -5.65
N VAL A 51 3.80 -0.84 -5.71
CA VAL A 51 2.80 -0.83 -6.78
C VAL A 51 2.87 0.53 -7.48
N PHE A 52 2.90 0.50 -8.79
CA PHE A 52 2.91 1.73 -9.58
C PHE A 52 2.21 1.49 -10.91
N ALA A 53 1.56 2.53 -11.38
CA ALA A 53 0.84 2.48 -12.64
C ALA A 53 1.77 2.82 -13.81
#